data_216521a719846c0dccd618aaf3bbf8de
#
_entry.id   216521a719846c0dccd618aaf3bbf8de
#
_cell.length_a   1.000
_cell.length_b   1.000
_cell.length_c   1.000
_cell.angle_alpha   90.00
_cell.angle_beta   90.00
_cell.angle_gamma   90.00
#
_symmetry.space_group_name_H-M   'P 1'
#
loop_
_entity.id
_entity.type
_entity.pdbx_description
1 polymer ?
#
loop_
_entity_poly.entity_id
_entity_poly.type
_entity_poly.pdbx_seq_one_letter_code
_entity_poly.pdbx_strand_id
1 'polypeptide(L)'
;MLNIVVDDNALFLEFESPWINLVGFEHEPSTPEQVTAVETAIAMLEKPMELFVPNDEARCSVDSTDVSSTMLLEDSHAHDDEHEEDAAHHDEHDEDKEHAAHDDEHDEDEEHAAHDDEHAEDEEHAAHDDEHAHDEEESETHSEVVAMYAFLCEDIGKLSSMDVKLFQQWQGIEDVDVQLAGPGGQSAIELNADSARIDLSSVN
;
A
#
# COMPACT_ATOMS: atom_id res chain seq x y z
N MET A 1 -8.18 11.50 -4.20
CA MET A 1 -7.59 12.83 -4.47
C MET A 1 -6.84 12.80 -5.80
N LEU A 2 -6.72 13.92 -6.52
CA LEU A 2 -5.95 14.02 -7.77
C LEU A 2 -5.09 15.30 -7.74
N ASN A 3 -3.76 15.12 -7.72
CA ASN A 3 -2.80 16.22 -7.81
C ASN A 3 -2.30 16.33 -9.25
N ILE A 4 -2.27 17.56 -9.79
CA ILE A 4 -1.84 17.84 -11.16
C ILE A 4 -0.81 18.97 -11.13
N VAL A 5 0.35 18.72 -11.73
CA VAL A 5 1.41 19.72 -11.87
C VAL A 5 1.77 19.87 -13.34
N VAL A 6 1.74 21.12 -13.81
CA VAL A 6 2.25 21.51 -15.13
C VAL A 6 3.62 22.13 -14.93
N ASP A 7 4.65 21.56 -15.56
CA ASP A 7 6.03 22.06 -15.46
C ASP A 7 6.76 21.90 -16.81
N ASP A 8 7.34 22.98 -17.32
CA ASP A 8 7.99 23.05 -18.63
C ASP A 8 7.12 22.49 -19.77
N ASN A 9 7.40 21.26 -20.23
CA ASN A 9 6.65 20.56 -21.28
C ASN A 9 5.98 19.29 -20.77
N ALA A 10 5.94 19.10 -19.46
CA ALA A 10 5.39 17.93 -18.80
C ALA A 10 4.14 18.22 -18.00
N LEU A 11 3.28 17.24 -17.91
CA LEU A 11 2.09 17.21 -17.08
C LEU A 11 2.20 15.98 -16.17
N PHE A 12 2.32 16.21 -14.87
CA PHE A 12 2.40 15.17 -13.84
C PHE A 12 1.07 15.03 -13.14
N LEU A 13 0.62 13.80 -12.95
CA LEU A 13 -0.58 13.47 -12.21
C LEU A 13 -0.24 12.47 -11.12
N GLU A 14 -0.83 12.66 -9.95
CA GLU A 14 -0.87 11.69 -8.87
C GLU A 14 -2.32 11.48 -8.48
N PHE A 15 -2.80 10.27 -8.69
CA PHE A 15 -4.14 9.85 -8.32
C PHE A 15 -4.06 8.91 -7.12
N GLU A 16 -4.80 9.23 -6.06
CA GLU A 16 -4.86 8.46 -4.82
C GLU A 16 -6.31 8.15 -4.48
N SER A 17 -6.58 6.90 -4.16
CA SER A 17 -7.93 6.46 -3.81
C SER A 17 -7.89 5.26 -2.86
N PRO A 18 -8.81 5.19 -1.87
CA PRO A 18 -9.09 3.94 -1.18
C PRO A 18 -9.56 2.86 -2.15
N TRP A 19 -9.18 1.62 -1.93
CA TRP A 19 -9.56 0.50 -2.77
C TRP A 19 -11.07 0.26 -2.82
N ILE A 20 -11.80 0.61 -1.76
CA ILE A 20 -13.27 0.49 -1.75
C ILE A 20 -13.94 1.22 -2.91
N ASN A 21 -13.36 2.33 -3.36
CA ASN A 21 -13.89 3.12 -4.47
C ASN A 21 -13.71 2.44 -5.84
N LEU A 22 -12.69 1.57 -5.96
CA LEU A 22 -12.35 0.91 -7.22
C LEU A 22 -12.94 -0.50 -7.31
N VAL A 23 -12.86 -1.28 -6.22
CA VAL A 23 -13.24 -2.69 -6.22
C VAL A 23 -14.34 -3.04 -5.20
N GLY A 24 -14.74 -2.08 -4.33
CA GLY A 24 -15.82 -2.26 -3.37
C GLY A 24 -15.42 -2.89 -2.03
N PHE A 25 -14.11 -3.04 -1.76
CA PHE A 25 -13.57 -3.55 -0.49
C PHE A 25 -12.16 -2.99 -0.23
N GLU A 26 -11.70 -3.03 1.02
CA GLU A 26 -10.37 -2.54 1.45
C GLU A 26 -9.50 -3.63 2.10
N HIS A 27 -10.08 -4.80 2.37
CA HIS A 27 -9.33 -5.94 2.92
C HIS A 27 -8.55 -6.66 1.82
N GLU A 28 -7.54 -7.44 2.21
CA GLU A 28 -6.80 -8.30 1.30
C GLU A 28 -7.75 -9.25 0.52
N PRO A 29 -7.60 -9.37 -0.82
CA PRO A 29 -8.47 -10.21 -1.64
C PRO A 29 -8.33 -11.70 -1.23
N SER A 30 -9.44 -12.31 -0.83
CA SER A 30 -9.49 -13.69 -0.32
C SER A 30 -10.16 -14.68 -1.26
N THR A 31 -10.76 -14.20 -2.36
CA THR A 31 -11.39 -15.05 -3.38
C THR A 31 -10.83 -14.77 -4.77
N PRO A 32 -10.88 -15.74 -5.70
CA PRO A 32 -10.40 -15.51 -7.08
C PRO A 32 -11.11 -14.34 -7.79
N GLU A 33 -12.38 -14.09 -7.47
CA GLU A 33 -13.15 -12.98 -8.02
C GLU A 33 -12.61 -11.64 -7.51
N GLN A 34 -12.26 -11.57 -6.23
CA GLN A 34 -11.66 -10.36 -5.63
C GLN A 34 -10.27 -10.09 -6.20
N VAL A 35 -9.44 -11.13 -6.33
CA VAL A 35 -8.11 -11.02 -6.98
C VAL A 35 -8.27 -10.47 -8.41
N THR A 36 -9.17 -11.05 -9.20
CA THR A 36 -9.42 -10.59 -10.57
C THR A 36 -9.92 -9.15 -10.62
N ALA A 37 -10.73 -8.71 -9.64
CA ALA A 37 -11.20 -7.33 -9.56
C ALA A 37 -10.04 -6.35 -9.32
N VAL A 38 -9.13 -6.66 -8.39
CA VAL A 38 -7.94 -5.87 -8.11
C VAL A 38 -7.01 -5.82 -9.33
N GLU A 39 -6.69 -6.95 -9.94
CA GLU A 39 -5.86 -7.03 -11.15
C GLU A 39 -6.47 -6.21 -12.31
N THR A 40 -7.79 -6.28 -12.47
CA THR A 40 -8.49 -5.49 -13.51
C THR A 40 -8.40 -4.00 -13.24
N ALA A 41 -8.55 -3.57 -11.99
CA ALA A 41 -8.43 -2.17 -11.62
C ALA A 41 -7.00 -1.65 -11.85
N ILE A 42 -5.97 -2.42 -11.48
CA ILE A 42 -4.57 -2.09 -11.75
C ILE A 42 -4.32 -1.97 -13.26
N ALA A 43 -4.73 -2.97 -14.03
CA ALA A 43 -4.56 -2.96 -15.49
C ALA A 43 -5.29 -1.78 -16.18
N MET A 44 -6.32 -1.22 -15.53
CA MET A 44 -6.98 0.01 -15.99
C MET A 44 -6.18 1.25 -15.57
N LEU A 45 -5.65 1.29 -14.34
CA LEU A 45 -4.78 2.38 -13.87
C LEU A 45 -3.49 2.49 -14.69
N GLU A 46 -2.97 1.40 -15.23
CA GLU A 46 -1.83 1.39 -16.15
C GLU A 46 -2.11 1.98 -17.54
N LYS A 47 -3.34 2.45 -17.79
CA LYS A 47 -3.75 3.05 -19.07
C LYS A 47 -4.17 4.51 -18.90
N PRO A 48 -3.24 5.41 -18.58
CA PRO A 48 -3.58 6.79 -18.22
C PRO A 48 -4.37 7.55 -19.29
N MET A 49 -4.15 7.28 -20.59
CA MET A 49 -4.92 7.94 -21.67
C MET A 49 -6.39 7.51 -21.73
N GLU A 50 -6.75 6.38 -21.11
CA GLU A 50 -8.16 5.98 -20.97
C GLU A 50 -8.85 6.66 -19.77
N LEU A 51 -8.06 7.18 -18.81
CA LEU A 51 -8.53 7.80 -17.58
C LEU A 51 -8.43 9.33 -17.59
N PHE A 52 -7.35 9.85 -18.15
CA PHE A 52 -7.00 11.28 -18.19
C PHE A 52 -6.68 11.67 -19.61
N VAL A 53 -7.54 12.48 -20.21
CA VAL A 53 -7.43 12.84 -21.63
C VAL A 53 -7.19 14.34 -21.76
N PRO A 54 -5.92 14.79 -21.90
CA PRO A 54 -5.60 16.17 -22.23
C PRO A 54 -6.20 16.56 -23.59
N ASN A 55 -6.49 17.84 -23.78
CA ASN A 55 -7.01 18.31 -25.08
C ASN A 55 -5.98 18.06 -26.21
N ASP A 56 -6.48 17.70 -27.39
CA ASP A 56 -5.68 17.24 -28.55
C ASP A 56 -4.64 18.26 -29.01
N GLU A 57 -4.92 19.56 -28.87
CA GLU A 57 -4.04 20.64 -29.32
C GLU A 57 -2.70 20.67 -28.60
N ALA A 58 -2.63 20.16 -27.35
CA ALA A 58 -1.40 20.07 -26.57
C ALA A 58 -0.49 18.91 -27.04
N ARG A 59 -1.04 17.91 -27.74
CA ARG A 59 -0.34 16.73 -28.27
C ARG A 59 0.49 16.03 -27.18
N CYS A 60 -0.18 15.71 -26.08
CA CYS A 60 0.44 14.99 -24.99
C CYS A 60 0.49 13.49 -25.25
N SER A 61 1.57 12.86 -24.85
CA SER A 61 1.78 11.40 -24.85
C SER A 61 2.26 10.94 -23.49
N VAL A 62 1.97 9.70 -23.14
CA VAL A 62 2.45 9.10 -21.88
C VAL A 62 3.96 8.92 -21.94
N ASP A 63 4.66 9.38 -20.92
CA ASP A 63 6.10 9.18 -20.72
C ASP A 63 6.35 8.07 -19.71
N SER A 64 5.66 8.13 -18.57
CA SER A 64 5.77 7.10 -17.54
C SER A 64 4.46 6.86 -16.80
N THR A 65 4.32 5.66 -16.27
CA THR A 65 3.21 5.21 -15.42
C THR A 65 3.79 4.37 -14.29
N ASP A 66 3.40 4.68 -13.07
CA ASP A 66 3.73 3.90 -11.89
C ASP A 66 2.47 3.72 -11.05
N VAL A 67 2.15 2.48 -10.69
CA VAL A 67 0.99 2.14 -9.87
C VAL A 67 1.47 1.35 -8.67
N SER A 68 1.29 1.91 -7.49
CA SER A 68 1.63 1.28 -6.21
C SER A 68 0.39 1.03 -5.37
N SER A 69 0.41 -0.04 -4.60
CA SER A 69 -0.71 -0.45 -3.76
C SER A 69 -0.22 -1.13 -2.49
N THR A 70 -0.82 -0.78 -1.37
CA THR A 70 -0.59 -1.47 -0.11
C THR A 70 -1.23 -2.86 -0.07
N MET A 71 -2.24 -3.11 -0.92
CA MET A 71 -2.95 -4.38 -0.99
C MET A 71 -2.18 -5.51 -1.69
N LEU A 72 -1.13 -5.19 -2.47
CA LEU A 72 -0.37 -6.15 -3.28
C LEU A 72 1.09 -6.31 -2.83
N LEU A 73 1.51 -5.76 -1.70
CA LEU A 73 2.92 -5.75 -1.28
C LEU A 73 3.44 -7.10 -0.78
N GLU A 74 2.62 -8.15 -0.68
CA GLU A 74 3.05 -9.42 -0.10
C GLU A 74 3.39 -10.54 -1.09
N ASP A 75 3.14 -10.42 -2.40
CA ASP A 75 3.35 -11.52 -3.36
C ASP A 75 4.47 -11.34 -4.41
N SER A 76 5.36 -10.35 -4.29
CA SER A 76 6.48 -10.24 -5.23
C SER A 76 7.72 -11.06 -4.87
N HIS A 77 7.62 -12.02 -3.94
CA HIS A 77 8.63 -13.05 -3.71
C HIS A 77 8.14 -14.44 -4.15
N ALA A 78 7.66 -14.54 -5.40
CA ALA A 78 7.66 -15.84 -6.06
C ALA A 78 9.12 -16.25 -6.23
N HIS A 79 9.61 -17.03 -5.27
CA HIS A 79 10.82 -17.82 -5.46
C HIS A 79 10.54 -18.80 -6.60
N ASP A 80 11.11 -18.48 -7.74
CA ASP A 80 11.27 -19.42 -8.85
C ASP A 80 12.32 -20.46 -8.41
N ASP A 81 11.91 -21.38 -7.52
CA ASP A 81 12.65 -22.58 -7.20
C ASP A 81 12.41 -23.60 -8.33
N GLU A 82 13.04 -23.36 -9.48
CA GLU A 82 13.30 -24.42 -10.43
C GLU A 82 14.30 -25.39 -9.81
N HIS A 83 13.82 -26.33 -8.98
CA HIS A 83 14.57 -27.53 -8.63
C HIS A 83 14.62 -28.44 -9.85
N GLU A 84 15.68 -28.31 -10.64
CA GLU A 84 16.11 -29.36 -11.55
C GLU A 84 16.38 -30.61 -10.72
N GLU A 85 15.56 -31.62 -10.91
CA GLU A 85 15.82 -32.99 -10.44
C GLU A 85 17.01 -33.53 -11.24
N ASP A 86 18.19 -33.49 -10.61
CA ASP A 86 19.33 -34.26 -11.10
C ASP A 86 19.46 -35.56 -10.28
N ALA A 87 19.21 -36.65 -11.00
CA ALA A 87 19.19 -37.99 -10.48
C ALA A 87 20.60 -38.55 -10.26
N ALA A 88 20.73 -39.32 -9.20
CA ALA A 88 21.66 -40.43 -9.00
C ALA A 88 23.13 -40.13 -8.76
N HIS A 89 23.54 -40.28 -7.49
CA HIS A 89 24.76 -41.04 -7.19
C HIS A 89 24.56 -41.88 -5.91
N HIS A 90 24.54 -43.18 -6.11
CA HIS A 90 24.84 -44.21 -5.13
C HIS A 90 26.32 -44.06 -4.72
N ASP A 91 26.60 -44.02 -3.41
CA ASP A 91 27.81 -44.67 -2.87
C ASP A 91 27.55 -45.07 -1.40
N GLU A 92 27.68 -46.37 -1.21
CA GLU A 92 27.65 -47.07 0.05
C GLU A 92 28.92 -46.77 0.85
N HIS A 93 28.79 -46.32 2.10
CA HIS A 93 29.84 -46.49 3.11
C HIS A 93 29.22 -46.92 4.44
N ASP A 94 29.37 -48.24 4.70
CA ASP A 94 29.45 -48.84 6.03
C ASP A 94 30.67 -48.28 6.75
N GLU A 95 30.58 -47.95 8.01
CA GLU A 95 31.41 -48.43 9.13
C GLU A 95 31.08 -47.71 10.44
N ASP A 96 30.66 -48.52 11.38
CA ASP A 96 30.68 -48.45 12.83
C ASP A 96 31.59 -47.40 13.48
N LYS A 97 31.07 -46.69 14.51
CA LYS A 97 31.73 -46.52 15.81
C LYS A 97 30.77 -46.01 16.89
N GLU A 98 30.60 -46.87 17.88
CA GLU A 98 30.06 -46.61 19.21
C GLU A 98 30.86 -45.53 19.94
N HIS A 99 30.21 -44.56 20.58
CA HIS A 99 30.76 -43.82 21.71
C HIS A 99 29.72 -43.59 22.80
N ALA A 100 30.02 -44.20 23.85
CA ALA A 100 29.72 -44.21 25.27
C ALA A 100 29.09 -42.91 25.87
N ALA A 101 28.22 -43.21 26.85
CA ALA A 101 27.61 -42.36 27.84
C ALA A 101 28.59 -41.49 28.62
N HIS A 102 28.18 -40.25 28.92
CA HIS A 102 28.66 -39.50 30.08
C HIS A 102 27.46 -39.14 30.96
N ASP A 103 27.44 -39.84 32.09
CA ASP A 103 26.73 -39.55 33.32
C ASP A 103 27.58 -38.53 34.08
N ASP A 104 27.02 -37.41 34.51
CA ASP A 104 27.55 -36.57 35.57
C ASP A 104 26.38 -36.01 36.38
N GLU A 105 26.19 -36.68 37.52
CA GLU A 105 25.41 -36.23 38.66
C GLU A 105 26.17 -35.12 39.40
N HIS A 106 25.54 -33.99 39.67
CA HIS A 106 25.92 -33.07 40.74
C HIS A 106 24.71 -32.75 41.62
N ASP A 107 24.69 -33.51 42.74
CA ASP A 107 24.10 -33.07 44.00
C ASP A 107 25.04 -32.01 44.61
N GLU A 108 24.52 -30.97 45.22
CA GLU A 108 24.79 -30.52 46.58
C GLU A 108 24.03 -29.22 46.93
N ASP A 109 23.14 -29.38 47.86
CA ASP A 109 22.64 -28.53 48.94
C ASP A 109 23.43 -27.25 49.24
N GLU A 110 22.70 -26.13 49.44
CA GLU A 110 22.92 -25.25 50.60
C GLU A 110 21.63 -24.43 50.95
N GLU A 111 21.21 -24.67 52.16
CA GLU A 111 20.20 -23.96 52.94
C GLU A 111 20.65 -22.52 53.25
N HIS A 112 19.84 -21.51 53.00
CA HIS A 112 19.94 -20.23 53.71
C HIS A 112 18.63 -19.79 54.35
N ALA A 113 18.83 -19.60 55.63
CA ALA A 113 17.92 -19.29 56.71
C ALA A 113 17.09 -18.01 56.55
N ALA A 114 15.94 -18.07 57.21
CA ALA A 114 14.98 -17.05 57.56
C ALA A 114 15.54 -15.66 57.93
N HIS A 115 14.91 -14.61 57.38
CA HIS A 115 14.83 -13.32 58.02
C HIS A 115 13.36 -13.03 58.31
N ASP A 116 13.05 -13.07 59.61
CA ASP A 116 11.90 -12.54 60.28
C ASP A 116 12.12 -11.03 60.40
N ASP A 117 11.27 -10.20 59.85
CA ASP A 117 11.06 -8.82 60.30
C ASP A 117 9.59 -8.46 60.18
N GLU A 118 8.98 -8.42 61.35
CA GLU A 118 7.64 -7.90 61.60
C GLU A 118 7.66 -6.39 61.40
N HIS A 119 6.91 -5.87 60.42
CA HIS A 119 6.36 -4.51 60.44
C HIS A 119 4.86 -4.57 60.18
N ALA A 120 4.12 -4.52 61.28
CA ALA A 120 2.75 -4.08 61.27
C ALA A 120 2.77 -2.54 61.25
N GLU A 121 2.10 -1.92 60.29
CA GLU A 121 1.27 -0.72 60.51
C GLU A 121 0.35 -0.51 59.31
N ASP A 122 -0.92 -0.39 59.63
CA ASP A 122 -2.09 -0.04 58.84
C ASP A 122 -1.86 1.18 57.93
N GLU A 123 -2.15 1.05 56.62
CA GLU A 123 -2.82 2.13 55.90
C GLU A 123 -3.69 1.53 54.80
N GLU A 124 -4.98 1.82 54.89
CA GLU A 124 -5.98 1.53 53.88
C GLU A 124 -5.63 2.22 52.56
N HIS A 125 -5.12 1.48 51.61
CA HIS A 125 -5.07 1.94 50.21
C HIS A 125 -6.28 1.40 49.47
N ALA A 126 -7.18 2.34 49.18
CA ALA A 126 -8.30 2.17 48.27
C ALA A 126 -7.87 1.47 46.97
N ALA A 127 -8.65 0.48 46.61
CA ALA A 127 -8.56 -0.19 45.32
C ALA A 127 -8.63 0.85 44.19
N HIS A 128 -7.52 1.07 43.53
CA HIS A 128 -7.52 1.58 42.17
C HIS A 128 -7.71 0.41 41.27
N ASP A 129 -8.94 0.21 40.83
CA ASP A 129 -9.32 -0.59 39.70
C ASP A 129 -8.93 0.25 38.45
N ASP A 130 -7.65 0.22 38.10
CA ASP A 130 -7.20 0.66 36.79
C ASP A 130 -7.52 -0.46 35.80
N GLU A 131 -8.79 -0.52 35.40
CA GLU A 131 -9.14 -1.14 34.13
C GLU A 131 -8.43 -0.34 33.03
N HIS A 132 -7.19 -0.69 32.76
CA HIS A 132 -6.57 -0.37 31.47
C HIS A 132 -7.34 -1.14 30.40
N ALA A 133 -8.48 -0.57 29.97
CA ALA A 133 -8.98 -0.83 28.65
C ALA A 133 -7.84 -0.42 27.71
N HIS A 134 -7.08 -1.40 27.24
CA HIS A 134 -6.38 -1.27 26.00
C HIS A 134 -7.49 -1.11 24.94
N ASP A 135 -7.83 0.14 24.64
CA ASP A 135 -8.34 0.48 23.34
C ASP A 135 -7.24 -0.03 22.38
N GLU A 136 -7.40 -1.26 21.90
CA GLU A 136 -6.86 -1.68 20.65
C GLU A 136 -7.54 -0.73 19.66
N GLU A 137 -6.95 0.45 19.44
CA GLU A 137 -7.15 1.16 18.21
C GLU A 137 -6.70 0.15 17.14
N GLU A 138 -7.67 -0.64 16.66
CA GLU A 138 -7.54 -1.26 15.36
C GLU A 138 -7.25 -0.07 14.45
N SER A 139 -5.98 0.15 14.16
CA SER A 139 -5.58 1.00 13.07
C SER A 139 -6.17 0.30 11.85
N GLU A 140 -7.38 0.71 11.49
CA GLU A 140 -7.96 0.37 10.20
C GLU A 140 -6.95 0.90 9.18
N THR A 141 -6.04 0.03 8.77
CA THR A 141 -5.12 0.32 7.67
C THR A 141 -5.98 0.32 6.42
N HIS A 142 -6.53 1.49 6.12
CA HIS A 142 -7.20 1.70 4.86
C HIS A 142 -6.20 1.39 3.75
N SER A 143 -6.53 0.41 2.94
CA SER A 143 -5.69 0.08 1.82
C SER A 143 -5.96 1.07 0.69
N GLU A 144 -4.89 1.68 0.20
CA GLU A 144 -4.92 2.72 -0.81
C GLU A 144 -4.15 2.29 -2.05
N VAL A 145 -4.54 2.84 -3.17
CA VAL A 145 -3.78 2.81 -4.41
C VAL A 145 -3.31 4.22 -4.76
N VAL A 146 -2.06 4.31 -5.13
CA VAL A 146 -1.44 5.53 -5.67
C VAL A 146 -0.98 5.25 -7.08
N ALA A 147 -1.43 6.06 -8.03
CA ALA A 147 -1.02 5.98 -9.42
C ALA A 147 -0.39 7.30 -9.86
N MET A 148 0.86 7.25 -10.28
CA MET A 148 1.62 8.39 -10.77
C MET A 148 1.79 8.30 -12.28
N TYR A 149 1.58 9.43 -12.96
CA TYR A 149 1.70 9.52 -14.40
C TYR A 149 2.49 10.74 -14.80
N ALA A 150 3.33 10.58 -15.83
CA ALA A 150 3.93 11.70 -16.52
C ALA A 150 3.51 11.68 -17.99
N PHE A 151 3.11 12.85 -18.48
CA PHE A 151 2.83 13.09 -19.91
C PHE A 151 3.80 14.13 -20.41
N LEU A 152 4.33 13.93 -21.63
CA LEU A 152 5.08 14.93 -22.36
C LEU A 152 4.18 15.52 -23.45
N CYS A 153 4.08 16.84 -23.48
CA CYS A 153 3.24 17.57 -24.42
C CYS A 153 4.12 18.33 -25.41
N GLU A 154 3.91 18.14 -26.70
CA GLU A 154 4.67 18.87 -27.74
C GLU A 154 4.36 20.37 -27.74
N ASP A 155 3.12 20.74 -27.45
CA ASP A 155 2.64 22.12 -27.37
C ASP A 155 1.98 22.40 -26.01
N ILE A 156 2.76 22.39 -24.92
CA ILE A 156 2.22 22.61 -23.56
C ILE A 156 1.45 23.92 -23.44
N GLY A 157 1.88 24.99 -24.09
CA GLY A 157 1.16 26.27 -24.13
C GLY A 157 -0.26 26.23 -24.75
N LYS A 158 -0.65 25.09 -25.32
CA LYS A 158 -2.01 24.83 -25.80
C LYS A 158 -2.78 23.91 -24.86
N LEU A 159 -2.16 23.44 -23.79
CA LEU A 159 -2.84 22.65 -22.78
C LEU A 159 -3.85 23.55 -22.04
N SER A 160 -5.11 23.31 -22.25
CA SER A 160 -6.19 24.14 -21.70
C SER A 160 -7.20 23.36 -20.89
N SER A 161 -7.28 22.05 -21.12
CA SER A 161 -8.24 21.21 -20.38
C SER A 161 -7.86 19.75 -20.40
N MET A 162 -8.45 18.98 -19.49
CA MET A 162 -8.33 17.54 -19.41
C MET A 162 -9.68 16.93 -19.04
N ASP A 163 -10.12 15.91 -19.77
CA ASP A 163 -11.28 15.11 -19.41
C ASP A 163 -10.87 13.99 -18.48
N VAL A 164 -11.59 13.82 -17.36
CA VAL A 164 -11.37 12.79 -16.36
C VAL A 164 -12.43 11.71 -16.51
N LYS A 165 -12.02 10.46 -16.74
CA LYS A 165 -12.91 9.33 -17.01
C LYS A 165 -13.08 8.39 -15.81
N LEU A 166 -12.53 8.71 -14.65
CA LEU A 166 -12.59 7.90 -13.43
C LEU A 166 -14.02 7.49 -13.06
N PHE A 167 -14.98 8.43 -13.13
CA PHE A 167 -16.39 8.21 -12.79
C PHE A 167 -17.11 7.23 -13.76
N GLN A 168 -16.56 7.04 -14.96
CA GLN A 168 -17.09 6.11 -15.95
C GLN A 168 -16.55 4.70 -15.74
N GLN A 169 -15.36 4.59 -15.18
CA GLN A 169 -14.71 3.33 -14.91
C GLN A 169 -15.13 2.76 -13.56
N TRP A 170 -15.22 3.61 -12.54
CA TRP A 170 -15.51 3.19 -11.18
C TRP A 170 -16.68 3.99 -10.60
N GLN A 171 -17.80 3.28 -10.38
CA GLN A 171 -19.02 3.88 -9.82
C GLN A 171 -18.90 4.19 -8.32
N GLY A 172 -17.90 3.64 -7.64
CA GLY A 172 -17.61 3.95 -6.25
C GLY A 172 -16.90 5.30 -6.05
N ILE A 173 -16.39 5.90 -7.13
CA ILE A 173 -15.84 7.26 -7.09
C ILE A 173 -17.00 8.25 -7.34
N GLU A 174 -17.47 8.92 -6.30
CA GLU A 174 -18.54 9.91 -6.38
C GLU A 174 -17.99 11.31 -6.64
N ASP A 175 -16.96 11.70 -5.88
CA ASP A 175 -16.30 13.00 -5.97
C ASP A 175 -14.77 12.81 -5.97
N VAL A 176 -14.04 13.75 -6.58
CA VAL A 176 -12.58 13.82 -6.60
C VAL A 176 -12.14 15.24 -6.33
N ASP A 177 -11.45 15.44 -5.21
CA ASP A 177 -10.73 16.68 -4.95
C ASP A 177 -9.51 16.77 -5.85
N VAL A 178 -9.38 17.86 -6.59
CA VAL A 178 -8.27 18.09 -7.51
C VAL A 178 -7.49 19.31 -7.06
N GLN A 179 -6.17 19.14 -6.96
CA GLN A 179 -5.23 20.21 -6.73
C GLN A 179 -4.41 20.44 -8.00
N LEU A 180 -4.35 21.69 -8.44
CA LEU A 180 -3.67 22.11 -9.66
C LEU A 180 -2.52 23.05 -9.32
N ALA A 181 -1.37 22.84 -9.91
CA ALA A 181 -0.22 23.74 -9.80
C ALA A 181 0.50 23.87 -11.14
N GLY A 182 1.06 25.05 -11.41
CA GLY A 182 1.86 25.29 -12.60
C GLY A 182 2.40 26.72 -12.66
N PRO A 183 3.04 27.14 -13.77
CA PRO A 183 3.62 28.47 -13.91
C PRO A 183 2.60 29.61 -13.76
N GLY A 184 1.33 29.36 -14.14
CA GLY A 184 0.25 30.34 -14.01
C GLY A 184 -0.30 30.51 -12.60
N GLY A 185 -0.01 29.57 -11.67
CA GLY A 185 -0.48 29.62 -10.30
C GLY A 185 -0.94 28.28 -9.74
N GLN A 186 -1.83 28.35 -8.75
CA GLN A 186 -2.41 27.16 -8.10
C GLN A 186 -3.94 27.33 -8.02
N SER A 187 -4.64 26.21 -8.08
CA SER A 187 -6.10 26.15 -7.94
C SER A 187 -6.51 24.82 -7.29
N ALA A 188 -7.71 24.79 -6.72
CA ALA A 188 -8.35 23.58 -6.25
C ALA A 188 -9.79 23.55 -6.74
N ILE A 189 -10.25 22.39 -7.18
CA ILE A 189 -11.60 22.15 -7.65
C ILE A 189 -12.08 20.78 -7.18
N GLU A 190 -13.38 20.58 -7.16
CA GLU A 190 -14.01 19.29 -6.94
C GLU A 190 -14.64 18.81 -8.25
N LEU A 191 -14.41 17.56 -8.61
CA LEU A 191 -15.03 16.91 -9.77
C LEU A 191 -16.05 15.89 -9.30
N ASN A 192 -17.05 15.67 -10.14
CA ASN A 192 -18.02 14.58 -10.02
C ASN A 192 -18.43 14.10 -11.43
N ALA A 193 -19.33 13.09 -11.48
CA ALA A 193 -19.74 12.50 -12.75
C ALA A 193 -20.39 13.51 -13.74
N ASP A 194 -21.02 14.57 -13.24
CA ASP A 194 -21.66 15.62 -14.07
C ASP A 194 -20.66 16.70 -14.52
N SER A 195 -19.55 16.86 -13.79
CA SER A 195 -18.49 17.84 -14.03
C SER A 195 -17.12 17.18 -13.96
N ALA A 196 -16.80 16.38 -14.97
CA ALA A 196 -15.60 15.56 -15.06
C ALA A 196 -14.52 16.14 -16.01
N ARG A 197 -14.50 17.47 -16.18
CA ARG A 197 -13.53 18.18 -17.01
C ARG A 197 -12.83 19.26 -16.22
N ILE A 198 -11.51 19.27 -16.30
CA ILE A 198 -10.63 20.22 -15.64
C ILE A 198 -10.26 21.34 -16.63
N ASP A 199 -10.36 22.59 -16.21
CA ASP A 199 -9.78 23.74 -16.90
C ASP A 199 -8.35 23.96 -16.37
N LEU A 200 -7.36 23.77 -17.23
CA LEU A 200 -5.93 23.91 -16.94
C LEU A 200 -5.37 25.27 -17.36
N SER A 201 -6.17 26.13 -18.00
CA SER A 201 -5.72 27.43 -18.53
C SER A 201 -5.26 28.40 -17.44
N SER A 202 -5.71 28.21 -16.20
CA SER A 202 -5.34 29.04 -15.06
C SER A 202 -3.99 28.72 -14.45
N VAL A 203 -3.45 27.54 -14.71
CA VAL A 203 -2.20 27.03 -14.13
C VAL A 203 -1.08 26.83 -15.15
N ASN A 204 -1.42 26.87 -16.45
CA ASN A 204 -0.49 26.69 -17.57
C ASN A 204 0.13 28.01 -18.06
#